data_4ae8089030c6477e4f81ea4b4caabcdf
#
_entry.id   4ae8089030c6477e4f81ea4b4caabcdf
#
_cell.length_a   1.000
_cell.length_b   1.000
_cell.length_c   1.000
_cell.angle_alpha   90.00
_cell.angle_beta   90.00
_cell.angle_gamma   90.00
#
_symmetry.space_group_name_H-M   'P 1'
#
loop_
_entity.id
_entity.type
_entity.pdbx_description
1 polymer ?
#
loop_
_entity_poly.entity_id
_entity_poly.type
_entity_poly.pdbx_seq_one_letter_code
_entity_poly.pdbx_strand_id
1 'polypeptide(L)'
;MSDRPRSRRPQRTGRSENPNRRRPNDTGDEKRGFGSRQSLSEAGNDQAHSSRGPGGKGPGRGKGPVKGKGGPRRPGGPSARPKRRPALKDGDAPLRLNKFIANSGVCVRREADLLITAGAVTVNGTVVTELGTKVHPTDEVIVEGQRIKPEKKHYVVLNKPKNFLGTAGDKQGRRTVMDLVKNATREILYPVDKMERMDTGLLLFTNDPEMAERMRASGTKFRQLYHVTLRQKMKAEHLAAMVEGVETERGFIKCSTAEFIDEAKKPREIGVEMHSNRPKALTMLLEHFGYTVERLDRTVLGPLTKKDLPRGHWRTLDREELNLLRMSL
;
A
#
# COMPACT_ATOMS: atom_id res chain seq x y z
N MET A 1 46.35 -61.86 -3.62
CA MET A 1 47.69 -61.29 -3.48
C MET A 1 47.52 -59.78 -3.64
N SER A 2 47.67 -59.16 -2.49
CA SER A 2 48.47 -57.97 -2.17
C SER A 2 47.90 -56.68 -2.72
N ASP A 3 47.78 -55.60 -2.06
CA ASP A 3 48.07 -55.18 -0.69
C ASP A 3 47.40 -53.79 -0.53
N ARG A 4 46.87 -53.52 0.62
CA ARG A 4 46.49 -52.18 1.05
C ARG A 4 47.70 -51.51 1.71
N PRO A 5 47.84 -50.22 1.66
CA PRO A 5 48.38 -49.52 2.81
C PRO A 5 47.41 -48.51 3.43
N ARG A 6 47.33 -48.59 4.74
CA ARG A 6 46.84 -47.63 5.70
C ARG A 6 47.84 -46.48 5.82
N SER A 7 47.37 -45.23 5.94
CA SER A 7 48.10 -44.20 6.70
C SER A 7 47.15 -43.05 7.07
N ARG A 8 46.97 -42.92 8.30
CA ARG A 8 47.55 -42.01 9.34
C ARG A 8 46.84 -40.65 9.39
N ARG A 9 46.07 -40.51 10.48
CA ARG A 9 45.67 -39.19 11.08
C ARG A 9 46.92 -38.43 11.49
N PRO A 10 46.89 -37.11 11.45
CA PRO A 10 47.63 -36.28 12.37
C PRO A 10 46.74 -35.61 13.41
N GLN A 11 47.37 -35.46 14.54
CA GLN A 11 46.87 -35.03 15.83
C GLN A 11 46.66 -33.48 15.90
N ARG A 12 45.79 -33.14 16.81
CA ARG A 12 45.59 -31.86 17.49
C ARG A 12 46.86 -31.20 18.01
N THR A 13 47.04 -29.91 17.80
CA THR A 13 47.62 -28.99 18.79
C THR A 13 47.25 -27.56 18.41
N GLY A 14 46.96 -26.75 19.45
CA GLY A 14 47.05 -25.30 19.35
C GLY A 14 45.83 -24.51 19.88
N ARG A 15 45.69 -24.47 21.18
CA ARG A 15 44.90 -23.52 21.97
C ARG A 15 45.63 -22.16 21.92
N SER A 16 45.02 -21.10 21.45
CA SER A 16 45.48 -19.73 21.70
C SER A 16 44.38 -18.91 22.34
N GLU A 17 44.70 -18.44 23.50
CA GLU A 17 43.92 -17.62 24.39
C GLU A 17 43.71 -16.22 23.80
N ASN A 18 42.52 -15.66 23.96
CA ASN A 18 42.19 -14.31 23.65
C ASN A 18 42.05 -13.48 24.94
N PRO A 19 42.94 -12.51 25.24
CA PRO A 19 42.82 -11.65 26.42
C PRO A 19 42.19 -10.34 26.02
N ASN A 20 40.87 -10.19 26.17
CA ASN A 20 40.27 -8.86 26.38
C ASN A 20 38.81 -8.96 26.85
N ARG A 21 38.64 -9.39 28.10
CA ARG A 21 37.44 -9.11 28.89
C ARG A 21 37.71 -7.86 29.71
N ARG A 22 37.18 -6.71 29.35
CA ARG A 22 36.94 -5.61 30.26
C ARG A 22 35.49 -5.59 30.67
N ARG A 23 35.22 -5.81 31.93
CA ARG A 23 33.97 -5.55 32.64
C ARG A 23 33.83 -4.04 32.88
N PRO A 24 32.64 -3.43 32.83
CA PRO A 24 32.45 -2.08 33.36
C PRO A 24 32.23 -2.14 34.86
N ASN A 25 32.86 -1.17 35.50
CA ASN A 25 32.73 -0.84 36.91
C ASN A 25 31.37 -0.22 37.20
N ASP A 26 30.87 -0.64 38.33
CA ASP A 26 29.77 -0.12 39.13
C ASP A 26 30.33 0.93 40.09
N THR A 27 29.80 2.12 40.07
CA THR A 27 29.80 3.15 41.16
C THR A 27 28.80 4.20 40.71
N GLY A 28 27.71 4.45 41.39
CA GLY A 28 27.55 5.06 42.66
C GLY A 28 26.55 6.18 42.54
N ASP A 29 25.48 6.10 43.27
CA ASP A 29 24.57 7.08 43.81
C ASP A 29 24.87 8.58 43.55
N GLU A 30 23.82 9.33 43.14
CA GLU A 30 23.43 10.58 43.83
C GLU A 30 22.00 10.98 43.51
N LYS A 31 21.21 11.05 44.56
CA LYS A 31 19.87 11.61 44.68
C LYS A 31 19.92 13.14 44.55
N ARG A 32 18.96 13.71 43.86
CA ARG A 32 18.27 15.02 44.09
C ARG A 32 17.10 15.04 43.09
N GLY A 33 15.83 15.04 43.40
CA GLY A 33 15.08 15.70 44.49
C GLY A 33 14.57 17.05 44.02
N PHE A 34 13.26 17.24 44.03
CA PHE A 34 12.44 18.45 43.74
C PHE A 34 11.83 18.47 42.34
N GLY A 35 10.52 18.63 42.18
CA GLY A 35 9.49 19.07 43.09
C GLY A 35 8.14 19.00 42.39
N SER A 36 7.20 18.55 43.13
CA SER A 36 5.74 18.54 42.88
C SER A 36 5.18 19.97 42.87
N ARG A 37 4.20 20.20 42.01
CA ARG A 37 3.09 21.17 42.20
C ARG A 37 1.94 20.61 41.42
N GLN A 38 0.95 19.95 42.08
CA GLN A 38 -0.21 20.49 42.78
C GLN A 38 -1.09 21.37 41.91
N SER A 39 -2.17 20.71 41.50
CA SER A 39 -3.58 21.05 41.46
C SER A 39 -4.02 22.36 42.17
N LEU A 40 -4.88 23.08 41.47
CA LEU A 40 -6.02 23.88 41.97
C LEU A 40 -6.94 24.02 40.76
N SER A 41 -8.09 23.39 40.66
CA SER A 41 -9.42 23.49 41.28
C SER A 41 -10.01 24.89 41.27
N GLU A 42 -11.29 24.85 40.87
CA GLU A 42 -12.39 25.73 41.16
C GLU A 42 -12.59 26.91 40.22
N ALA A 43 -13.72 26.96 39.75
CA ALA A 43 -15.12 27.27 39.99
C ALA A 43 -15.58 28.24 38.92
N GLY A 44 -16.56 27.91 38.14
CA GLY A 44 -17.95 28.20 38.51
C GLY A 44 -18.41 29.51 37.90
N ASN A 45 -19.28 29.48 36.99
CA ASN A 45 -20.56 30.13 37.20
C ASN A 45 -21.54 29.89 36.05
N ASP A 46 -22.71 29.52 36.49
CA ASP A 46 -23.98 29.49 35.78
C ASP A 46 -24.31 30.85 35.14
N GLN A 47 -24.99 30.82 33.99
CA GLN A 47 -26.29 31.45 33.92
C GLN A 47 -27.00 31.10 32.62
N ALA A 48 -28.10 30.45 32.85
CA ALA A 48 -29.22 30.27 31.94
C ALA A 48 -29.85 31.60 31.51
N HIS A 49 -30.28 31.73 30.28
CA HIS A 49 -31.52 32.43 29.98
C HIS A 49 -32.23 31.78 28.80
N SER A 50 -33.32 31.18 29.22
CA SER A 50 -34.50 30.85 28.48
C SER A 50 -35.14 32.09 27.83
N SER A 51 -35.62 31.97 26.61
CA SER A 51 -36.91 32.58 26.28
C SER A 51 -37.58 31.85 25.12
N ARG A 52 -38.71 31.34 25.51
CA ARG A 52 -39.84 30.86 24.71
C ARG A 52 -40.44 32.04 23.92
N GLY A 53 -41.07 31.70 22.83
CA GLY A 53 -42.12 32.51 22.29
C GLY A 53 -42.73 31.89 21.04
N PRO A 54 -44.02 31.67 21.04
CA PRO A 54 -44.68 30.85 20.04
C PRO A 54 -45.55 31.64 19.07
N GLY A 55 -45.91 30.98 17.94
CA GLY A 55 -47.23 31.14 17.40
C GLY A 55 -47.44 32.19 16.32
N GLY A 56 -47.99 31.75 15.23
CA GLY A 56 -48.61 32.62 14.23
C GLY A 56 -49.14 31.83 13.03
N LYS A 57 -50.29 31.20 13.20
CA LYS A 57 -51.12 30.72 12.10
C LYS A 57 -51.84 31.91 11.47
N GLY A 58 -51.96 31.95 10.14
CA GLY A 58 -52.95 32.77 9.49
C GLY A 58 -53.05 32.42 8.00
N PRO A 59 -54.26 32.11 7.50
CA PRO A 59 -54.49 31.73 6.10
C PRO A 59 -54.99 32.94 5.29
N GLY A 60 -54.48 33.07 4.07
CA GLY A 60 -54.97 34.09 3.12
C GLY A 60 -55.22 33.47 1.76
N ARG A 61 -56.47 33.22 1.47
CA ARG A 61 -57.03 32.97 0.13
C ARG A 61 -56.92 34.25 -0.75
N GLY A 62 -56.52 34.08 -1.98
CA GLY A 62 -56.67 35.11 -3.00
C GLY A 62 -56.66 34.50 -4.40
N LYS A 63 -57.87 34.29 -4.94
CA LYS A 63 -58.12 33.94 -6.34
C LYS A 63 -58.07 35.21 -7.21
N GLY A 64 -57.47 35.09 -8.39
CA GLY A 64 -57.70 36.05 -9.46
C GLY A 64 -57.00 35.66 -10.75
N PRO A 65 -57.70 35.39 -11.85
CA PRO A 65 -57.08 35.11 -13.15
C PRO A 65 -56.95 36.40 -13.96
N VAL A 66 -55.73 36.69 -14.42
CA VAL A 66 -55.52 37.71 -15.42
C VAL A 66 -55.09 37.09 -16.74
N LYS A 67 -55.96 37.12 -17.72
CA LYS A 67 -55.70 36.87 -19.14
C LYS A 67 -54.79 37.99 -19.66
N GLY A 68 -53.56 37.67 -20.04
CA GLY A 68 -52.64 38.55 -20.81
C GLY A 68 -52.40 37.98 -22.18
N LYS A 69 -52.69 38.78 -23.18
CA LYS A 69 -52.66 38.51 -24.62
C LYS A 69 -51.29 38.08 -25.12
N GLY A 70 -51.31 37.16 -26.08
CA GLY A 70 -50.14 36.66 -26.79
C GLY A 70 -49.40 37.72 -27.59
N GLY A 71 -48.07 37.73 -27.43
CA GLY A 71 -47.13 38.35 -28.33
C GLY A 71 -46.44 37.30 -29.19
N PRO A 72 -45.98 37.60 -30.40
CA PRO A 72 -45.51 36.64 -31.35
C PRO A 72 -44.20 35.99 -30.89
N ARG A 73 -44.19 34.65 -30.86
CA ARG A 73 -43.01 33.84 -30.60
C ARG A 73 -41.96 34.05 -31.70
N ARG A 74 -40.82 34.63 -31.35
CA ARG A 74 -39.61 34.60 -32.19
C ARG A 74 -39.14 33.13 -32.29
N PRO A 75 -38.76 32.63 -33.49
CA PRO A 75 -38.19 31.32 -33.64
C PRO A 75 -36.83 31.29 -32.91
N GLY A 76 -36.75 30.47 -31.87
CA GLY A 76 -35.53 30.23 -31.17
C GLY A 76 -34.51 29.55 -32.08
N GLY A 77 -33.41 30.25 -32.34
CA GLY A 77 -32.25 29.66 -33.01
C GLY A 77 -31.72 28.46 -32.21
N PRO A 78 -31.05 27.51 -32.86
CA PRO A 78 -30.53 26.34 -32.21
C PRO A 78 -29.57 26.76 -31.09
N SER A 79 -29.96 26.51 -29.86
CA SER A 79 -29.09 26.66 -28.69
C SER A 79 -27.88 25.75 -28.89
N ALA A 80 -26.75 26.37 -29.20
CA ALA A 80 -25.48 25.62 -29.27
C ALA A 80 -25.24 25.02 -27.89
N ARG A 81 -25.46 23.67 -27.79
CA ARG A 81 -25.01 22.90 -26.64
C ARG A 81 -23.53 23.22 -26.44
N PRO A 82 -23.10 23.56 -25.23
CA PRO A 82 -21.67 23.75 -24.97
C PRO A 82 -20.99 22.44 -25.38
N LYS A 83 -20.08 22.52 -26.35
CA LYS A 83 -19.22 21.41 -26.75
C LYS A 83 -18.60 20.89 -25.47
N ARG A 84 -18.95 19.68 -25.07
CA ARG A 84 -18.27 18.96 -23.98
C ARG A 84 -16.78 19.05 -24.31
N ARG A 85 -16.03 19.74 -23.45
CA ARG A 85 -14.57 19.67 -23.51
C ARG A 85 -14.20 18.19 -23.56
N PRO A 86 -13.33 17.76 -24.49
CA PRO A 86 -12.87 16.38 -24.52
C PRO A 86 -12.35 16.06 -23.13
N ALA A 87 -12.79 14.93 -22.58
CA ALA A 87 -12.27 14.44 -21.32
C ALA A 87 -10.74 14.37 -21.45
N LEU A 88 -10.04 15.13 -20.60
CA LEU A 88 -8.58 15.08 -20.53
C LEU A 88 -8.19 13.61 -20.38
N LYS A 89 -7.36 13.11 -21.30
CA LYS A 89 -6.82 11.76 -21.21
C LYS A 89 -6.11 11.66 -19.85
N ASP A 90 -6.30 10.56 -19.15
CA ASP A 90 -5.53 10.26 -17.93
C ASP A 90 -4.04 10.44 -18.24
N GLY A 91 -3.44 11.51 -17.72
CA GLY A 91 -2.06 11.91 -18.01
C GLY A 91 -1.87 13.39 -18.35
N ASP A 92 -2.92 14.11 -18.77
CA ASP A 92 -2.83 15.55 -19.17
C ASP A 92 -3.08 16.54 -18.02
N ALA A 93 -3.39 16.05 -16.81
CA ALA A 93 -3.60 16.92 -15.66
C ALA A 93 -2.27 17.53 -15.19
N PRO A 94 -2.26 18.83 -14.83
CA PRO A 94 -1.06 19.48 -14.34
C PRO A 94 -0.60 18.84 -13.04
N LEU A 95 0.70 18.50 -12.96
CA LEU A 95 1.35 17.90 -11.82
C LEU A 95 2.16 18.94 -11.04
N ARG A 96 2.32 18.77 -9.72
CA ARG A 96 3.28 19.58 -8.97
C ARG A 96 4.69 19.30 -9.48
N LEU A 97 5.53 20.35 -9.60
CA LEU A 97 6.87 20.26 -10.15
C LEU A 97 7.75 19.25 -9.39
N ASN A 98 7.70 19.23 -8.06
CA ASN A 98 8.42 18.22 -7.27
C ASN A 98 7.96 16.79 -7.55
N LYS A 99 6.66 16.59 -7.83
CA LYS A 99 6.11 15.29 -8.24
C LYS A 99 6.58 14.91 -9.64
N PHE A 100 6.67 15.88 -10.55
CA PHE A 100 7.15 15.67 -11.91
C PHE A 100 8.62 15.23 -11.90
N ILE A 101 9.49 15.93 -11.13
CA ILE A 101 10.90 15.60 -10.98
C ILE A 101 11.08 14.21 -10.35
N ALA A 102 10.35 13.92 -9.26
CA ALA A 102 10.41 12.60 -8.63
C ALA A 102 9.92 11.47 -9.54
N ASN A 103 8.92 11.74 -10.40
CA ASN A 103 8.39 10.77 -11.36
C ASN A 103 9.33 10.54 -12.57
N SER A 104 10.38 11.35 -12.73
CA SER A 104 11.42 11.13 -13.74
C SER A 104 12.62 10.32 -13.22
N GLY A 105 12.55 9.84 -11.97
CA GLY A 105 13.58 8.98 -11.38
C GLY A 105 14.87 9.69 -10.97
N VAL A 106 14.94 11.03 -11.12
CA VAL A 106 16.16 11.81 -10.81
C VAL A 106 16.43 11.84 -9.31
N CYS A 107 15.39 12.09 -8.50
CA CYS A 107 15.54 12.18 -7.04
C CYS A 107 14.20 11.94 -6.33
N VAL A 108 14.19 11.84 -5.00
CA VAL A 108 12.96 11.76 -4.22
C VAL A 108 12.30 13.12 -4.08
N ARG A 109 10.97 13.18 -3.80
CA ARG A 109 10.20 14.44 -3.72
C ARG A 109 10.80 15.50 -2.80
N ARG A 110 11.38 15.10 -1.64
CA ARG A 110 12.01 16.02 -0.69
C ARG A 110 13.28 16.66 -1.25
N GLU A 111 14.06 15.90 -1.99
CA GLU A 111 15.25 16.40 -2.68
C GLU A 111 14.85 17.31 -3.84
N ALA A 112 13.77 16.98 -4.58
CA ALA A 112 13.22 17.85 -5.62
C ALA A 112 12.81 19.23 -5.07
N ASP A 113 12.24 19.30 -3.87
CA ASP A 113 11.91 20.57 -3.22
C ASP A 113 13.19 21.42 -2.93
N LEU A 114 14.30 20.78 -2.53
CA LEU A 114 15.58 21.45 -2.35
C LEU A 114 16.15 21.96 -3.68
N LEU A 115 16.10 21.16 -4.75
CA LEU A 115 16.56 21.57 -6.07
C LEU A 115 15.74 22.75 -6.64
N ILE A 116 14.43 22.78 -6.40
CA ILE A 116 13.55 23.89 -6.81
C ILE A 116 13.95 25.15 -6.04
N THR A 117 14.05 25.09 -4.71
CA THR A 117 14.42 26.24 -3.88
C THR A 117 15.82 26.77 -4.18
N ALA A 118 16.75 25.90 -4.54
CA ALA A 118 18.10 26.26 -4.96
C ALA A 118 18.19 26.91 -6.35
N GLY A 119 17.05 26.96 -7.11
CA GLY A 119 17.03 27.51 -8.47
C GLY A 119 17.68 26.60 -9.54
N ALA A 120 17.91 25.33 -9.21
CA ALA A 120 18.49 24.34 -10.12
C ALA A 120 17.49 23.81 -11.17
N VAL A 121 16.24 24.27 -11.15
CA VAL A 121 15.14 23.78 -12.00
C VAL A 121 14.63 24.89 -12.91
N THR A 122 14.53 24.60 -14.21
CA THR A 122 13.87 25.48 -15.17
C THR A 122 12.67 24.79 -15.80
N VAL A 123 11.62 25.56 -16.05
CA VAL A 123 10.40 25.12 -16.74
C VAL A 123 10.21 26.04 -17.95
N ASN A 124 10.18 25.48 -19.15
CA ASN A 124 10.07 26.23 -20.41
C ASN A 124 11.09 27.39 -20.51
N GLY A 125 12.31 27.15 -20.06
CA GLY A 125 13.40 28.13 -20.05
C GLY A 125 13.40 29.14 -18.90
N THR A 126 12.40 29.12 -18.00
CA THR A 126 12.30 30.03 -16.85
C THR A 126 12.70 29.31 -15.57
N VAL A 127 13.60 29.89 -14.75
CA VAL A 127 13.98 29.33 -13.45
C VAL A 127 12.79 29.41 -12.50
N VAL A 128 12.49 28.28 -11.84
CA VAL A 128 11.40 28.17 -10.88
C VAL A 128 11.97 27.86 -9.49
N THR A 129 11.69 28.74 -8.53
CA THR A 129 12.10 28.58 -7.11
C THR A 129 10.90 28.40 -6.18
N GLU A 130 9.67 28.61 -6.68
CA GLU A 130 8.45 28.53 -5.90
C GLU A 130 7.99 27.09 -5.73
N LEU A 131 7.82 26.68 -4.45
CA LEU A 131 7.27 25.37 -4.11
C LEU A 131 5.77 25.32 -4.43
N GLY A 132 5.33 24.17 -4.97
CA GLY A 132 3.92 23.99 -5.33
C GLY A 132 3.58 24.38 -6.76
N THR A 133 4.51 24.91 -7.54
CA THR A 133 4.37 25.17 -8.99
C THR A 133 3.85 23.92 -9.69
N LYS A 134 2.90 24.11 -10.60
CA LYS A 134 2.29 23.05 -11.41
C LYS A 134 2.83 23.10 -12.83
N VAL A 135 3.15 21.95 -13.38
CA VAL A 135 3.64 21.76 -14.75
C VAL A 135 2.77 20.75 -15.49
N HIS A 136 2.63 20.93 -16.78
CA HIS A 136 1.97 19.96 -17.64
C HIS A 136 2.97 18.88 -18.08
N PRO A 137 2.52 17.67 -18.40
CA PRO A 137 3.38 16.60 -18.91
C PRO A 137 4.11 16.98 -20.22
N THR A 138 3.61 17.97 -20.93
CA THR A 138 4.17 18.51 -22.18
C THR A 138 5.22 19.60 -21.96
N ASP A 139 5.32 20.16 -20.73
CA ASP A 139 6.27 21.23 -20.43
C ASP A 139 7.71 20.68 -20.46
N GLU A 140 8.62 21.54 -20.88
CA GLU A 140 10.03 21.24 -20.85
C GLU A 140 10.60 21.55 -19.47
N VAL A 141 10.95 20.51 -18.73
CA VAL A 141 11.55 20.64 -17.40
C VAL A 141 13.02 20.22 -17.49
N ILE A 142 13.90 21.11 -17.02
CA ILE A 142 15.35 20.87 -16.96
C ILE A 142 15.77 20.96 -15.50
N VAL A 143 16.50 19.98 -15.01
CA VAL A 143 17.09 19.91 -13.68
C VAL A 143 18.58 19.82 -13.80
N GLU A 144 19.33 20.73 -13.18
CA GLU A 144 20.79 20.78 -13.26
C GLU A 144 21.34 20.68 -14.70
N GLY A 145 20.65 21.34 -15.65
CA GLY A 145 21.02 21.34 -17.07
C GLY A 145 20.60 20.08 -17.85
N GLN A 146 19.97 19.11 -17.21
CA GLN A 146 19.47 17.90 -17.86
C GLN A 146 17.97 17.98 -18.08
N ARG A 147 17.51 17.77 -19.33
CA ARG A 147 16.09 17.66 -19.63
C ARG A 147 15.51 16.37 -19.11
N ILE A 148 14.49 16.47 -18.28
CA ILE A 148 13.81 15.33 -17.69
C ILE A 148 12.42 15.12 -18.33
N LYS A 149 11.97 13.86 -18.34
CA LYS A 149 10.61 13.49 -18.76
C LYS A 149 10.04 12.55 -17.72
N PRO A 150 8.72 12.61 -17.45
CA PRO A 150 8.08 11.63 -16.58
C PRO A 150 8.32 10.22 -17.12
N GLU A 151 8.71 9.32 -16.25
CA GLU A 151 8.81 7.91 -16.58
C GLU A 151 7.44 7.35 -16.97
N LYS A 152 7.44 6.43 -17.92
CA LYS A 152 6.24 5.67 -18.25
C LYS A 152 5.87 4.80 -17.05
N LYS A 153 4.59 4.85 -16.65
CA LYS A 153 4.08 4.03 -15.55
C LYS A 153 4.00 2.57 -15.98
N HIS A 154 4.59 1.70 -15.19
CA HIS A 154 4.61 0.25 -15.38
C HIS A 154 3.92 -0.46 -14.22
N TYR A 155 3.19 -1.51 -14.56
CA TYR A 155 2.49 -2.37 -13.60
C TYR A 155 2.77 -3.82 -13.98
N VAL A 156 3.41 -4.54 -13.08
CA VAL A 156 3.89 -5.90 -13.31
C VAL A 156 3.39 -6.79 -12.20
N VAL A 157 2.77 -7.91 -12.54
CA VAL A 157 2.36 -8.93 -11.59
C VAL A 157 3.30 -10.13 -11.68
N LEU A 158 3.78 -10.58 -10.52
CA LEU A 158 4.66 -11.75 -10.36
C LEU A 158 3.91 -12.84 -9.62
N ASN A 159 4.04 -14.09 -10.05
CA ASN A 159 3.71 -15.25 -9.22
C ASN A 159 4.96 -15.64 -8.41
N LYS A 160 5.09 -15.07 -7.21
CA LYS A 160 6.26 -15.19 -6.36
C LYS A 160 6.53 -16.63 -5.96
N PRO A 161 7.72 -17.17 -6.16
CA PRO A 161 8.13 -18.48 -5.64
C PRO A 161 8.57 -18.41 -4.17
N LYS A 162 8.74 -19.58 -3.53
CA LYS A 162 9.39 -19.71 -2.22
C LYS A 162 10.84 -19.21 -2.27
N ASN A 163 11.40 -18.90 -1.12
CA ASN A 163 12.82 -18.54 -0.91
C ASN A 163 13.26 -17.18 -1.47
N PHE A 164 12.33 -16.33 -1.90
CA PHE A 164 12.59 -14.94 -2.25
C PHE A 164 11.91 -14.01 -1.26
N LEU A 165 12.62 -12.98 -0.82
CA LEU A 165 12.03 -11.93 0.02
C LEU A 165 11.13 -11.04 -0.83
N GLY A 166 9.91 -10.78 -0.36
CA GLY A 166 8.94 -9.90 -1.03
C GLY A 166 9.20 -8.41 -0.76
N THR A 167 10.47 -7.98 -0.77
CA THR A 167 10.89 -6.61 -0.48
C THR A 167 11.78 -6.07 -1.61
N ALA A 168 11.88 -4.75 -1.72
CA ALA A 168 12.71 -4.09 -2.73
C ALA A 168 14.22 -4.28 -2.50
N GLY A 169 14.64 -4.56 -1.29
CA GLY A 169 16.06 -4.77 -0.96
C GLY A 169 16.21 -5.59 0.32
N ASP A 170 17.41 -6.10 0.53
CA ASP A 170 17.79 -6.82 1.73
C ASP A 170 19.22 -6.47 2.16
N LYS A 171 19.39 -6.13 3.44
CA LYS A 171 20.69 -5.75 4.00
C LYS A 171 21.69 -6.93 4.11
N GLN A 172 21.19 -8.16 4.06
CA GLN A 172 21.98 -9.39 4.21
C GLN A 172 22.31 -10.05 2.87
N GLY A 173 21.99 -9.41 1.74
CA GLY A 173 22.27 -9.94 0.41
C GLY A 173 21.46 -11.18 0.02
N ARG A 174 20.34 -11.45 0.69
CA ARG A 174 19.44 -12.55 0.34
C ARG A 174 18.69 -12.25 -0.95
N ARG A 175 18.32 -13.29 -1.69
CA ARG A 175 17.52 -13.15 -2.92
C ARG A 175 16.20 -12.44 -2.66
N THR A 176 15.92 -11.42 -3.45
CA THR A 176 14.66 -10.67 -3.38
C THR A 176 13.83 -10.86 -4.65
N VAL A 177 12.58 -10.50 -4.59
CA VAL A 177 11.69 -10.53 -5.76
C VAL A 177 12.15 -9.59 -6.87
N MET A 178 13.01 -8.61 -6.56
CA MET A 178 13.58 -7.70 -7.56
C MET A 178 14.45 -8.44 -8.56
N ASP A 179 15.14 -9.50 -8.14
CA ASP A 179 15.96 -10.35 -9.02
C ASP A 179 15.11 -11.01 -10.12
N LEU A 180 13.83 -11.29 -9.82
CA LEU A 180 12.91 -11.93 -10.76
C LEU A 180 12.30 -10.96 -11.76
N VAL A 181 12.08 -9.70 -11.37
CA VAL A 181 11.42 -8.68 -12.21
C VAL A 181 12.38 -7.69 -12.87
N LYS A 182 13.69 -7.84 -12.67
CA LYS A 182 14.72 -6.90 -13.18
C LYS A 182 14.65 -6.65 -14.69
N ASN A 183 14.17 -7.62 -15.46
CA ASN A 183 14.06 -7.53 -16.90
C ASN A 183 12.66 -7.08 -17.39
N ALA A 184 11.76 -6.72 -16.47
CA ALA A 184 10.40 -6.34 -16.83
C ALA A 184 10.32 -4.95 -17.50
N THR A 185 11.16 -4.03 -17.04
CA THR A 185 11.27 -2.67 -17.58
C THR A 185 12.65 -2.12 -17.26
N ARG A 186 13.00 -0.98 -17.88
CA ARG A 186 14.23 -0.22 -17.57
C ARG A 186 14.08 0.64 -16.34
N GLU A 187 12.85 1.04 -16.03
CA GLU A 187 12.52 1.86 -14.88
C GLU A 187 12.54 1.02 -13.58
N ILE A 188 12.82 1.68 -12.47
CA ILE A 188 12.90 1.03 -11.17
C ILE A 188 11.48 0.70 -10.68
N LEU A 189 11.20 -0.58 -10.48
CA LEU A 189 9.94 -1.05 -9.92
C LEU A 189 10.05 -1.26 -8.40
N TYR A 190 8.91 -1.11 -7.71
CA TYR A 190 8.79 -1.39 -6.29
C TYR A 190 7.63 -2.33 -6.03
N PRO A 191 7.77 -3.31 -5.11
CA PRO A 191 6.64 -4.13 -4.71
C PRO A 191 5.61 -3.25 -3.96
N VAL A 192 4.35 -3.39 -4.35
CA VAL A 192 3.24 -2.64 -3.73
C VAL A 192 3.00 -3.10 -2.31
N ASP A 193 3.18 -4.39 -2.06
CA ASP A 193 2.91 -5.06 -0.80
C ASP A 193 4.13 -5.88 -0.36
N LYS A 194 4.13 -6.35 0.87
CA LYS A 194 5.20 -7.19 1.43
C LYS A 194 4.72 -8.63 1.55
N MET A 195 5.54 -9.57 1.12
CA MET A 195 5.32 -10.99 1.31
C MET A 195 6.53 -11.63 2.02
N GLU A 196 6.25 -12.60 2.86
CA GLU A 196 7.31 -13.35 3.54
C GLU A 196 8.09 -14.22 2.55
N ARG A 197 9.28 -14.65 3.00
CA ARG A 197 10.18 -15.47 2.18
C ARG A 197 9.54 -16.79 1.72
N MET A 198 8.74 -17.40 2.61
CA MET A 198 8.10 -18.70 2.35
C MET A 198 6.74 -18.56 1.67
N ASP A 199 6.10 -17.40 1.75
CA ASP A 199 4.84 -17.12 1.09
C ASP A 199 5.00 -17.12 -0.43
N THR A 200 3.95 -17.52 -1.10
CA THR A 200 3.91 -17.66 -2.56
C THR A 200 2.68 -16.97 -3.16
N GLY A 201 2.68 -16.80 -4.47
CA GLY A 201 1.54 -16.26 -5.20
C GLY A 201 1.71 -14.84 -5.69
N LEU A 202 0.61 -14.17 -5.97
CA LEU A 202 0.60 -12.88 -6.66
C LEU A 202 1.22 -11.76 -5.84
N LEU A 203 2.13 -11.03 -6.46
CA LEU A 203 2.72 -9.80 -5.94
C LEU A 203 2.78 -8.76 -7.06
N LEU A 204 2.27 -7.57 -6.79
CA LEU A 204 2.24 -6.47 -7.76
C LEU A 204 3.44 -5.54 -7.56
N PHE A 205 3.98 -5.06 -8.68
CA PHE A 205 5.07 -4.09 -8.75
C PHE A 205 4.66 -2.91 -9.60
N THR A 206 5.11 -1.73 -9.23
CA THR A 206 4.91 -0.51 -10.02
C THR A 206 5.98 0.53 -9.73
N ASN A 207 6.23 1.43 -10.68
CA ASN A 207 6.96 2.69 -10.46
C ASN A 207 6.00 3.87 -10.20
N ASP A 208 4.69 3.62 -10.02
CA ASP A 208 3.69 4.62 -9.67
C ASP A 208 3.45 4.68 -8.15
N PRO A 209 4.08 5.61 -7.41
CA PRO A 209 3.95 5.68 -5.96
C PRO A 209 2.52 6.04 -5.53
N GLU A 210 1.78 6.80 -6.32
CA GLU A 210 0.40 7.19 -6.00
C GLU A 210 -0.54 5.98 -6.02
N MET A 211 -0.39 5.13 -7.05
CA MET A 211 -1.14 3.89 -7.16
C MET A 211 -0.79 2.94 -6.00
N ALA A 212 0.51 2.80 -5.69
CA ALA A 212 0.97 1.98 -4.59
C ALA A 212 0.46 2.45 -3.22
N GLU A 213 0.40 3.77 -2.99
CA GLU A 213 -0.17 4.34 -1.76
C GLU A 213 -1.68 4.08 -1.66
N ARG A 214 -2.43 4.30 -2.76
CA ARG A 214 -3.86 4.02 -2.81
C ARG A 214 -4.16 2.56 -2.51
N MET A 215 -3.41 1.63 -3.07
CA MET A 215 -3.56 0.20 -2.80
C MET A 215 -3.30 -0.14 -1.34
N ARG A 216 -2.30 0.47 -0.71
CA ARG A 216 -2.01 0.27 0.71
C ARG A 216 -3.07 0.87 1.62
N ALA A 217 -3.57 2.05 1.28
CA ALA A 217 -4.63 2.73 2.02
C ALA A 217 -5.99 2.01 1.92
N SER A 218 -6.27 1.39 0.77
CA SER A 218 -7.54 0.71 0.48
C SER A 218 -7.61 -0.73 1.01
N GLY A 219 -6.70 -1.12 1.90
CA GLY A 219 -6.53 -2.50 2.33
C GLY A 219 -7.80 -3.19 2.85
N THR A 220 -8.77 -2.44 3.37
CA THR A 220 -10.07 -2.97 3.78
C THR A 220 -11.02 -3.27 2.61
N LYS A 221 -10.74 -2.74 1.42
CA LYS A 221 -11.56 -2.93 0.21
C LYS A 221 -10.92 -3.87 -0.81
N PHE A 222 -9.63 -4.11 -0.69
CA PHE A 222 -8.88 -4.88 -1.66
C PHE A 222 -8.96 -6.36 -1.35
N ARG A 223 -9.71 -7.08 -2.18
CA ARG A 223 -9.95 -8.52 -2.05
C ARG A 223 -8.66 -9.31 -2.23
N GLN A 224 -8.39 -10.23 -1.31
CA GLN A 224 -7.27 -11.17 -1.40
C GLN A 224 -7.77 -12.58 -1.10
N LEU A 225 -7.49 -13.51 -1.98
CA LEU A 225 -7.82 -14.92 -1.78
C LEU A 225 -6.55 -15.74 -1.59
N TYR A 226 -6.51 -16.48 -0.53
CA TYR A 226 -5.39 -17.33 -0.15
C TYR A 226 -5.77 -18.80 -0.16
N HIS A 227 -4.89 -19.63 -0.70
CA HIS A 227 -4.88 -21.06 -0.49
C HIS A 227 -3.84 -21.36 0.59
N VAL A 228 -4.27 -21.91 1.70
CA VAL A 228 -3.43 -22.19 2.86
C VAL A 228 -3.34 -23.69 3.10
N THR A 229 -2.14 -24.20 3.31
CA THR A 229 -1.90 -25.56 3.79
C THR A 229 -1.35 -25.47 5.21
N LEU A 230 -1.98 -26.20 6.13
CA LEU A 230 -1.63 -26.25 7.56
C LEU A 230 -0.91 -27.55 7.89
N ARG A 231 -0.12 -27.55 8.96
CA ARG A 231 0.44 -28.78 9.54
C ARG A 231 -0.62 -29.63 10.22
N GLN A 232 -1.56 -28.99 10.91
CA GLN A 232 -2.66 -29.64 11.64
C GLN A 232 -3.93 -29.65 10.79
N LYS A 233 -4.84 -30.57 11.09
CA LYS A 233 -6.19 -30.55 10.53
C LYS A 233 -6.95 -29.33 11.07
N MET A 234 -7.60 -28.58 10.19
CA MET A 234 -8.45 -27.45 10.56
C MET A 234 -9.76 -27.95 11.17
N LYS A 235 -10.27 -27.24 12.17
CA LYS A 235 -11.59 -27.46 12.75
C LYS A 235 -12.61 -26.54 12.11
N ALA A 236 -13.81 -27.05 11.82
CA ALA A 236 -14.89 -26.26 11.21
C ALA A 236 -15.31 -25.07 12.09
N GLU A 237 -15.34 -25.27 13.42
CA GLU A 237 -15.63 -24.20 14.38
C GLU A 237 -14.68 -23.01 14.30
N HIS A 238 -13.39 -23.27 14.05
CA HIS A 238 -12.39 -22.19 13.90
C HIS A 238 -12.53 -21.45 12.58
N LEU A 239 -12.96 -22.12 11.49
CA LEU A 239 -13.28 -21.43 10.24
C LEU A 239 -14.44 -20.44 10.43
N ALA A 240 -15.50 -20.86 11.14
CA ALA A 240 -16.61 -19.98 11.47
C ALA A 240 -16.15 -18.78 12.31
N ALA A 241 -15.33 -19.01 13.35
CA ALA A 241 -14.78 -17.95 14.19
C ALA A 241 -13.90 -16.96 13.40
N MET A 242 -13.12 -17.43 12.40
CA MET A 242 -12.33 -16.55 11.51
C MET A 242 -13.23 -15.61 10.70
N VAL A 243 -14.43 -16.04 10.32
CA VAL A 243 -15.40 -15.23 9.57
C VAL A 243 -16.15 -14.27 10.49
N GLU A 244 -16.44 -14.65 11.72
CA GLU A 244 -17.02 -13.74 12.73
C GLU A 244 -16.01 -12.65 13.13
N GLY A 245 -14.74 -12.99 13.16
CA GLY A 245 -13.62 -12.13 13.54
C GLY A 245 -13.12 -12.41 14.95
N VAL A 246 -11.84 -12.21 15.15
CA VAL A 246 -11.13 -12.55 16.37
C VAL A 246 -10.26 -11.41 16.83
N GLU A 247 -10.28 -11.12 18.13
CA GLU A 247 -9.34 -10.20 18.75
C GLU A 247 -8.00 -10.92 18.97
N THR A 248 -6.96 -10.42 18.32
CA THR A 248 -5.60 -10.93 18.43
C THR A 248 -4.73 -9.94 19.20
N GLU A 249 -3.53 -10.32 19.63
CA GLU A 249 -2.58 -9.42 20.30
C GLU A 249 -2.31 -8.12 19.53
N ARG A 250 -2.53 -8.11 18.22
CA ARG A 250 -2.32 -6.96 17.34
C ARG A 250 -3.61 -6.32 16.83
N GLY A 251 -4.72 -6.62 17.48
CA GLY A 251 -6.06 -6.10 17.22
C GLY A 251 -6.95 -7.05 16.43
N PHE A 252 -8.16 -6.59 16.17
CA PHE A 252 -9.21 -7.36 15.53
C PHE A 252 -8.86 -7.74 14.08
N ILE A 253 -9.02 -9.04 13.75
CA ILE A 253 -8.83 -9.61 12.41
C ILE A 253 -10.07 -10.39 12.03
N LYS A 254 -10.57 -10.17 10.83
CA LYS A 254 -11.75 -10.81 10.27
C LYS A 254 -11.47 -11.26 8.84
N CYS A 255 -11.97 -12.45 8.48
CA CYS A 255 -12.01 -12.94 7.12
C CYS A 255 -13.39 -12.71 6.50
N SER A 256 -13.47 -12.53 5.18
CA SER A 256 -14.75 -12.44 4.47
C SER A 256 -15.36 -13.83 4.31
N THR A 257 -14.53 -14.79 3.92
CA THR A 257 -14.88 -16.22 3.87
C THR A 257 -13.69 -17.07 4.31
N ALA A 258 -13.97 -18.22 4.90
CA ALA A 258 -12.97 -19.24 5.24
C ALA A 258 -13.64 -20.62 5.09
N GLU A 259 -13.13 -21.43 4.18
CA GLU A 259 -13.76 -22.69 3.80
C GLU A 259 -12.70 -23.78 3.54
N PHE A 260 -13.09 -25.03 3.73
CA PHE A 260 -12.28 -26.15 3.27
C PHE A 260 -12.28 -26.18 1.74
N ILE A 261 -11.15 -26.52 1.14
CA ILE A 261 -11.09 -26.77 -0.31
C ILE A 261 -11.69 -28.14 -0.63
N ASP A 262 -11.37 -29.15 0.18
CA ASP A 262 -11.93 -30.50 0.14
C ASP A 262 -11.76 -31.10 1.57
N GLU A 263 -12.80 -30.94 2.41
CA GLU A 263 -12.74 -31.35 3.80
C GLU A 263 -12.44 -32.85 3.96
N ALA A 264 -13.09 -33.69 3.13
CA ALA A 264 -12.97 -35.13 3.23
C ALA A 264 -11.56 -35.64 2.88
N LYS A 265 -10.95 -35.07 1.83
CA LYS A 265 -9.65 -35.53 1.32
C LYS A 265 -8.48 -34.70 1.84
N LYS A 266 -8.75 -33.42 2.11
CA LYS A 266 -7.70 -32.43 2.41
C LYS A 266 -8.05 -31.55 3.61
N PRO A 267 -8.26 -32.10 4.80
CA PRO A 267 -8.68 -31.35 5.98
C PRO A 267 -7.64 -30.34 6.52
N ARG A 268 -6.49 -30.21 5.84
CA ARG A 268 -5.43 -29.24 6.14
C ARG A 268 -5.38 -28.10 5.13
N GLU A 269 -6.16 -28.17 4.04
CA GLU A 269 -6.17 -27.16 3.00
C GLU A 269 -7.43 -26.34 3.08
N ILE A 270 -7.27 -25.01 3.20
CA ILE A 270 -8.36 -24.06 3.31
C ILE A 270 -8.19 -22.94 2.29
N GLY A 271 -9.32 -22.44 1.80
CA GLY A 271 -9.43 -21.18 1.06
C GLY A 271 -9.87 -20.07 2.01
N VAL A 272 -9.15 -18.97 2.03
CA VAL A 272 -9.48 -17.82 2.89
C VAL A 272 -9.51 -16.56 2.07
N GLU A 273 -10.65 -15.86 2.10
CA GLU A 273 -10.79 -14.54 1.53
C GLU A 273 -10.74 -13.48 2.63
N MET A 274 -9.93 -12.47 2.43
CA MET A 274 -9.85 -11.35 3.37
C MET A 274 -9.55 -10.02 2.67
N HIS A 275 -9.92 -8.95 3.36
CA HIS A 275 -9.63 -7.58 2.96
C HIS A 275 -8.73 -6.95 4.03
N SER A 276 -7.43 -7.17 3.93
CA SER A 276 -6.48 -6.64 4.92
C SER A 276 -5.18 -6.19 4.26
N ASN A 277 -4.72 -5.00 4.64
CA ASN A 277 -3.42 -4.47 4.27
C ASN A 277 -2.34 -4.77 5.33
N ARG A 278 -2.70 -5.42 6.44
CA ARG A 278 -1.75 -5.77 7.50
C ARG A 278 -0.87 -6.93 7.03
N PRO A 279 0.45 -6.77 7.01
CA PRO A 279 1.35 -7.89 6.75
C PRO A 279 1.09 -9.02 7.76
N LYS A 280 1.08 -10.26 7.29
CA LYS A 280 0.88 -11.46 8.12
C LYS A 280 -0.46 -11.58 8.85
N ALA A 281 -1.47 -10.77 8.52
CA ALA A 281 -2.76 -10.83 9.20
C ALA A 281 -3.35 -12.26 9.25
N LEU A 282 -3.32 -12.96 8.12
CA LEU A 282 -3.81 -14.33 8.03
C LEU A 282 -2.97 -15.32 8.85
N THR A 283 -1.65 -15.21 8.79
CA THR A 283 -0.74 -16.06 9.58
C THR A 283 -0.98 -15.85 11.07
N MET A 284 -1.09 -14.60 11.52
CA MET A 284 -1.38 -14.28 12.94
C MET A 284 -2.73 -14.81 13.39
N LEU A 285 -3.76 -14.73 12.54
CA LEU A 285 -5.08 -15.27 12.84
C LEU A 285 -5.03 -16.80 13.01
N LEU A 286 -4.31 -17.50 12.14
CA LEU A 286 -4.14 -18.94 12.21
C LEU A 286 -3.29 -19.35 13.42
N GLU A 287 -2.23 -18.61 13.73
CA GLU A 287 -1.39 -18.81 14.93
C GLU A 287 -2.17 -18.60 16.22
N HIS A 288 -3.12 -17.64 16.26
CA HIS A 288 -4.00 -17.43 17.41
C HIS A 288 -4.81 -18.69 17.76
N PHE A 289 -5.25 -19.44 16.76
CA PHE A 289 -5.93 -20.74 16.94
C PHE A 289 -4.95 -21.91 17.12
N GLY A 290 -3.65 -21.67 17.20
CA GLY A 290 -2.61 -22.69 17.38
C GLY A 290 -2.24 -23.47 16.11
N TYR A 291 -2.61 -22.97 14.92
CA TYR A 291 -2.21 -23.59 13.67
C TYR A 291 -0.86 -23.11 13.18
N THR A 292 -0.10 -24.05 12.62
CA THR A 292 1.17 -23.74 11.94
C THR A 292 0.95 -23.76 10.43
N VAL A 293 1.23 -22.62 9.78
CA VAL A 293 1.14 -22.50 8.32
C VAL A 293 2.35 -23.19 7.68
N GLU A 294 2.10 -24.20 6.85
CA GLU A 294 3.12 -24.88 6.05
C GLU A 294 3.30 -24.20 4.69
N ARG A 295 2.20 -23.76 4.09
CA ARG A 295 2.19 -23.08 2.81
C ARG A 295 1.09 -22.03 2.77
N LEU A 296 1.44 -20.83 2.33
CA LEU A 296 0.51 -19.75 2.04
C LEU A 296 0.71 -19.32 0.58
N ASP A 297 -0.37 -19.33 -0.19
CA ASP A 297 -0.35 -19.02 -1.62
C ASP A 297 -1.46 -18.02 -1.95
N ARG A 298 -1.11 -16.78 -2.26
CA ARG A 298 -2.07 -15.75 -2.66
C ARG A 298 -2.49 -15.98 -4.12
N THR A 299 -3.71 -16.42 -4.31
CA THR A 299 -4.25 -16.82 -5.62
C THR A 299 -4.95 -15.70 -6.36
N VAL A 300 -5.53 -14.74 -5.62
CA VAL A 300 -6.21 -13.55 -6.15
C VAL A 300 -5.73 -12.31 -5.41
N LEU A 301 -5.56 -11.22 -6.14
CA LEU A 301 -5.19 -9.90 -5.62
C LEU A 301 -6.04 -8.84 -6.33
N GLY A 302 -7.15 -8.41 -5.70
CA GLY A 302 -8.17 -7.58 -6.33
C GLY A 302 -8.76 -8.25 -7.57
N PRO A 303 -8.69 -7.62 -8.74
CA PRO A 303 -9.14 -8.22 -10.01
C PRO A 303 -8.13 -9.22 -10.60
N LEU A 304 -6.90 -9.27 -10.06
CA LEU A 304 -5.82 -10.07 -10.64
C LEU A 304 -5.87 -11.51 -10.17
N THR A 305 -5.66 -12.44 -11.10
CA THR A 305 -5.57 -13.87 -10.83
C THR A 305 -4.23 -14.42 -11.32
N LYS A 306 -3.80 -15.56 -10.78
CA LYS A 306 -2.57 -16.23 -11.25
C LYS A 306 -2.80 -17.21 -12.40
N LYS A 307 -4.00 -17.18 -13.03
CA LYS A 307 -4.28 -18.00 -14.20
C LYS A 307 -3.25 -17.72 -15.28
N ASP A 308 -2.75 -18.76 -15.92
CA ASP A 308 -1.75 -18.69 -16.99
C ASP A 308 -0.42 -17.98 -16.63
N LEU A 309 -0.16 -17.78 -15.31
CA LEU A 309 1.09 -17.22 -14.81
C LEU A 309 1.86 -18.26 -13.98
N PRO A 310 2.83 -18.96 -14.57
CA PRO A 310 3.63 -19.96 -13.87
C PRO A 310 4.40 -19.36 -12.70
N ARG A 311 4.75 -20.20 -11.74
CA ARG A 311 5.51 -19.77 -10.56
C ARG A 311 6.92 -19.29 -10.94
N GLY A 312 7.30 -18.13 -10.40
CA GLY A 312 8.56 -17.46 -10.72
C GLY A 312 8.51 -16.59 -11.97
N HIS A 313 7.39 -16.59 -12.69
CA HIS A 313 7.20 -15.74 -13.87
C HIS A 313 6.39 -14.48 -13.53
N TRP A 314 6.60 -13.47 -14.33
CA TRP A 314 5.89 -12.19 -14.25
C TRP A 314 5.29 -11.84 -15.61
N ARG A 315 4.30 -10.97 -15.62
CA ARG A 315 3.75 -10.31 -16.80
C ARG A 315 3.36 -8.87 -16.49
N THR A 316 3.28 -8.05 -17.51
CA THR A 316 2.67 -6.72 -17.40
C THR A 316 1.15 -6.85 -17.31
N LEU A 317 0.50 -5.91 -16.61
CA LEU A 317 -0.96 -5.81 -16.62
C LEU A 317 -1.41 -5.31 -17.98
N ASP A 318 -2.50 -5.87 -18.47
CA ASP A 318 -3.18 -5.33 -19.63
C ASP A 318 -4.01 -4.08 -19.26
N ARG A 319 -4.59 -3.44 -20.26
CA ARG A 319 -5.34 -2.19 -20.07
C ARG A 319 -6.63 -2.41 -19.28
N GLU A 320 -7.27 -3.56 -19.46
CA GLU A 320 -8.52 -3.91 -18.78
C GLU A 320 -8.27 -4.20 -17.31
N GLU A 321 -7.27 -5.02 -17.00
CA GLU A 321 -6.84 -5.31 -15.63
C GLU A 321 -6.44 -4.03 -14.87
N LEU A 322 -5.71 -3.13 -15.53
CA LEU A 322 -5.32 -1.84 -14.94
C LEU A 322 -6.54 -0.96 -14.65
N ASN A 323 -7.53 -0.93 -15.55
CA ASN A 323 -8.76 -0.18 -15.33
C ASN A 323 -9.58 -0.79 -14.18
N LEU A 324 -9.73 -2.10 -14.14
CA LEU A 324 -10.41 -2.80 -13.04
C LEU A 324 -9.69 -2.57 -11.71
N LEU A 325 -8.36 -2.60 -11.72
CA LEU A 325 -7.56 -2.30 -10.54
C LEU A 325 -7.80 -0.87 -10.03
N ARG A 326 -7.84 0.11 -10.93
CA ARG A 326 -8.14 1.52 -10.59
C ARG A 326 -9.55 1.73 -10.06
N MET A 327 -10.52 0.98 -10.58
CA MET A 327 -11.92 1.05 -10.13
C MET A 327 -12.13 0.39 -8.76
N SER A 328 -11.28 -0.58 -8.39
CA SER A 328 -11.34 -1.28 -7.11
C SER A 328 -10.65 -0.52 -5.95
N LEU A 329 -10.02 0.62 -6.25
CA LEU A 329 -9.30 1.49 -5.32
C LEU A 329 -10.08 2.76 -5.00
#